data_56c5a2d250f084a9c729e3bebee192c5
#
_entry.id   56c5a2d250f084a9c729e3bebee192c5
#
_cell.length_a   1.000
_cell.length_b   1.000
_cell.length_c   1.000
_cell.angle_alpha   90.00
_cell.angle_beta   90.00
_cell.angle_gamma   90.00
#
_symmetry.space_group_name_H-M   'P 1'
#
loop_
_entity.id
_entity.type
_entity.pdbx_description
1 polymer ?
#
loop_
_entity_poly.entity_id
_entity_poly.type
_entity_poly.pdbx_seq_one_letter_code
_entity_poly.pdbx_strand_id
1 'polypeptide(L)'
;MGLENYIPANLLLWIEPIVTIFLGIVLGLFFKKFLVSRLKSLSEKNNWKSDDVVINAIDSVIVFWFFLAFSSMAIGNSNLPGPEDIYQKIISAFLIISISFTASKVVLGLLDIWSQTNKSLPSTGIFKGLTNVAIFSIGILFILQSFGISITPLITALGVG
;
A
#
# COMPACT_ATOMS: atom_id res chain seq x y z
N MET A 1 19.48 -12.06 -38.45
CA MET A 1 19.94 -13.13 -37.52
C MET A 1 19.44 -12.75 -36.15
N GLY A 2 18.31 -13.32 -35.76
CA GLY A 2 17.61 -12.93 -34.52
C GLY A 2 18.27 -13.59 -33.31
N LEU A 3 18.29 -12.86 -32.21
CA LEU A 3 18.72 -13.34 -30.88
C LEU A 3 17.87 -14.50 -30.36
N GLU A 4 16.76 -14.79 -31.04
CA GLU A 4 15.80 -15.87 -30.72
C GLU A 4 16.41 -17.28 -30.72
N ASN A 5 17.52 -17.51 -31.42
CA ASN A 5 18.16 -18.82 -31.50
C ASN A 5 19.11 -19.14 -30.34
N TYR A 6 19.40 -18.18 -29.44
CA TYR A 6 20.35 -18.37 -28.33
C TYR A 6 19.68 -18.41 -26.95
N ILE A 7 18.40 -18.02 -26.87
CA ILE A 7 17.69 -17.96 -25.59
C ILE A 7 16.62 -19.05 -25.60
N PRO A 8 16.66 -20.03 -24.69
CA PRO A 8 15.59 -21.03 -24.58
C PRO A 8 14.25 -20.36 -24.36
N ALA A 9 13.22 -20.81 -25.05
CA ALA A 9 11.86 -20.24 -25.01
C ALA A 9 11.33 -20.00 -23.60
N ASN A 10 11.74 -20.84 -22.67
CA ASN A 10 11.38 -20.70 -21.24
C ASN A 10 11.95 -19.43 -20.59
N LEU A 11 13.11 -18.95 -21.02
CA LEU A 11 13.68 -17.71 -20.48
C LEU A 11 13.01 -16.46 -21.06
N LEU A 12 12.54 -16.51 -22.31
CA LEU A 12 11.81 -15.42 -22.94
C LEU A 12 10.52 -15.09 -22.20
N LEU A 13 9.83 -16.10 -21.65
CA LEU A 13 8.61 -15.92 -20.86
C LEU A 13 8.83 -15.11 -19.57
N TRP A 14 10.05 -15.10 -19.02
CA TRP A 14 10.38 -14.39 -17.78
C TRP A 14 10.95 -12.98 -18.01
N ILE A 15 11.42 -12.70 -19.23
CA ILE A 15 12.03 -11.39 -19.53
C ILE A 15 11.00 -10.27 -19.39
N GLU A 16 9.82 -10.44 -19.96
CA GLU A 16 8.76 -9.43 -19.92
C GLU A 16 8.31 -9.09 -18.49
N PRO A 17 7.96 -10.05 -17.62
CA PRO A 17 7.62 -9.78 -16.23
C PRO A 17 8.75 -9.12 -15.44
N ILE A 18 10.00 -9.59 -15.63
CA ILE A 18 11.15 -9.03 -14.92
C ILE A 18 11.39 -7.57 -15.33
N VAL A 19 11.33 -7.26 -16.63
CA VAL A 19 11.48 -5.90 -17.14
C VAL A 19 10.37 -4.99 -16.63
N THR A 20 9.13 -5.48 -16.62
CA THR A 20 7.96 -4.74 -16.10
C THR A 20 8.13 -4.41 -14.62
N ILE A 21 8.51 -5.37 -13.79
CA ILE A 21 8.76 -5.16 -12.35
C ILE A 21 9.91 -4.18 -12.13
N PHE A 22 11.00 -4.33 -12.89
CA PHE A 22 12.15 -3.43 -12.81
C PHE A 22 11.77 -1.98 -13.15
N LEU A 23 10.99 -1.79 -14.22
CA LEU A 23 10.43 -0.48 -14.57
C LEU A 23 9.57 0.09 -13.44
N GLY A 24 8.77 -0.72 -12.79
CA GLY A 24 7.98 -0.33 -11.63
C GLY A 24 8.83 0.22 -10.49
N ILE A 25 9.92 -0.46 -10.16
CA ILE A 25 10.85 -0.02 -9.11
C ILE A 25 11.51 1.31 -9.50
N VAL A 26 12.01 1.42 -10.72
CA VAL A 26 12.66 2.67 -11.23
C VAL A 26 11.68 3.84 -11.20
N LEU A 27 10.45 3.63 -11.70
CA LEU A 27 9.40 4.65 -11.67
C LEU A 27 9.00 5.00 -10.24
N GLY A 28 8.92 4.01 -9.34
CA GLY A 28 8.64 4.22 -7.92
C GLY A 28 9.71 5.10 -7.24
N LEU A 29 10.98 4.85 -7.50
CA LEU A 29 12.09 5.67 -6.99
C LEU A 29 12.06 7.09 -7.55
N PHE A 30 11.79 7.23 -8.84
CA PHE A 30 11.66 8.55 -9.49
C PHE A 30 10.46 9.31 -8.90
N PHE A 31 9.31 8.66 -8.80
CA PHE A 31 8.09 9.26 -8.26
C PHE A 31 8.23 9.60 -6.77
N LYS A 32 8.89 8.76 -5.98
CA LYS A 32 9.26 9.03 -4.59
C LYS A 32 10.04 10.33 -4.48
N LYS A 33 11.14 10.45 -5.24
CA LYS A 33 11.99 11.65 -5.23
C LYS A 33 11.21 12.91 -5.62
N PHE A 34 10.38 12.81 -6.67
CA PHE A 34 9.58 13.92 -7.16
C PHE A 34 8.49 14.34 -6.17
N LEU A 35 7.69 13.38 -5.69
CA LEU A 35 6.56 13.65 -4.79
C LEU A 35 7.02 14.17 -3.43
N VAL A 36 7.99 13.49 -2.82
CA VAL A 36 8.51 13.89 -1.49
C VAL A 36 9.16 15.25 -1.55
N SER A 37 9.92 15.56 -2.61
CA SER A 37 10.53 16.88 -2.80
C SER A 37 9.47 17.98 -2.92
N ARG A 38 8.40 17.72 -3.69
CA ARG A 38 7.30 18.67 -3.86
C ARG A 38 6.51 18.87 -2.56
N LEU A 39 6.19 17.79 -1.86
CA LEU A 39 5.43 17.87 -0.60
C LEU A 39 6.23 18.57 0.50
N LYS A 40 7.54 18.28 0.63
CA LYS A 40 8.41 18.98 1.58
C LYS A 40 8.48 20.48 1.31
N SER A 41 8.62 20.87 0.05
CA SER A 41 8.63 22.29 -0.33
C SER A 41 7.32 23.02 -0.01
N LEU A 42 6.19 22.30 0.00
CA LEU A 42 4.89 22.87 0.39
C LEU A 42 4.75 22.93 1.93
N SER A 43 5.22 21.91 2.62
CA SER A 43 5.19 21.81 4.09
C SER A 43 6.05 22.89 4.75
N GLU A 44 7.24 23.17 4.23
CA GLU A 44 8.12 24.25 4.73
C GLU A 44 7.48 25.63 4.68
N LYS A 45 6.54 25.86 3.75
CA LYS A 45 5.79 27.14 3.66
C LYS A 45 4.71 27.28 4.72
N ASN A 46 4.16 26.18 5.23
CA ASN A 46 2.98 26.21 6.10
C ASN A 46 3.27 25.93 7.58
N ASN A 47 4.49 25.52 7.96
CA ASN A 47 4.88 25.16 9.33
C ASN A 47 3.92 24.16 10.04
N TRP A 48 3.22 23.32 9.28
CA TRP A 48 2.30 22.33 9.81
C TRP A 48 3.02 21.01 10.08
N LYS A 49 3.18 20.67 11.35
CA LYS A 49 3.75 19.36 11.77
C LYS A 49 2.98 18.15 11.24
N SER A 50 1.71 18.35 10.89
CA SER A 50 0.84 17.30 10.33
C SER A 50 1.30 16.83 8.95
N ASP A 51 1.88 17.73 8.15
CA ASP A 51 2.35 17.40 6.79
C ASP A 51 3.52 16.43 6.84
N ASP A 52 4.41 16.58 7.81
CA ASP A 52 5.57 15.69 7.99
C ASP A 52 5.16 14.25 8.31
N VAL A 53 4.09 14.05 9.07
CA VAL A 53 3.56 12.71 9.38
C VAL A 53 3.09 12.01 8.12
N VAL A 54 2.31 12.70 7.28
CA VAL A 54 1.78 12.18 6.02
C VAL A 54 2.92 11.89 5.04
N ILE A 55 3.85 12.86 4.87
CA ILE A 55 4.98 12.73 3.95
C ILE A 55 5.86 11.53 4.33
N ASN A 56 6.21 11.39 5.62
CA ASN A 56 7.04 10.28 6.09
C ASN A 56 6.33 8.91 5.98
N ALA A 57 5.01 8.87 6.18
CA ALA A 57 4.25 7.64 6.01
C ALA A 57 4.25 7.19 4.54
N ILE A 58 4.01 8.10 3.59
CA ILE A 58 4.00 7.81 2.14
C ILE A 58 5.42 7.50 1.64
N ASP A 59 6.42 8.27 2.08
CA ASP A 59 7.82 8.07 1.69
C ASP A 59 8.31 6.65 1.93
N SER A 60 7.85 6.04 3.02
CA SER A 60 8.26 4.69 3.42
C SER A 60 7.68 3.57 2.53
N VAL A 61 6.57 3.80 1.83
CA VAL A 61 5.81 2.73 1.14
C VAL A 61 5.62 2.95 -0.36
N ILE A 62 5.90 4.14 -0.87
CA ILE A 62 5.59 4.50 -2.26
C ILE A 62 6.28 3.56 -3.28
N VAL A 63 7.56 3.23 -3.07
CA VAL A 63 8.31 2.32 -3.96
C VAL A 63 7.72 0.91 -3.90
N PHE A 64 7.28 0.48 -2.70
CA PHE A 64 6.65 -0.81 -2.51
C PHE A 64 5.29 -0.89 -3.23
N TRP A 65 4.51 0.18 -3.23
CA TRP A 65 3.25 0.23 -3.98
C TRP A 65 3.46 0.17 -5.49
N PHE A 66 4.47 0.86 -6.01
CA PHE A 66 4.86 0.74 -7.41
C PHE A 66 5.30 -0.69 -7.74
N PHE A 67 6.14 -1.30 -6.88
CA PHE A 67 6.54 -2.70 -7.04
C PHE A 67 5.33 -3.63 -7.10
N LEU A 68 4.36 -3.52 -6.18
CA LEU A 68 3.15 -4.35 -6.17
C LEU A 68 2.27 -4.10 -7.41
N ALA A 69 2.06 -2.85 -7.80
CA ALA A 69 1.25 -2.49 -8.96
C ALA A 69 1.84 -3.07 -10.26
N PHE A 70 3.16 -2.91 -10.46
CA PHE A 70 3.84 -3.44 -11.62
C PHE A 70 3.98 -4.97 -11.59
N SER A 71 4.08 -5.58 -10.40
CA SER A 71 4.02 -7.04 -10.24
C SER A 71 2.64 -7.59 -10.64
N SER A 72 1.56 -6.92 -10.24
CA SER A 72 0.21 -7.28 -10.66
C SER A 72 0.05 -7.18 -12.18
N MET A 73 0.55 -6.10 -12.78
CA MET A 73 0.51 -5.89 -14.23
C MET A 73 1.36 -6.92 -14.98
N ALA A 74 2.54 -7.26 -14.45
CA ALA A 74 3.44 -8.25 -15.03
C ALA A 74 2.79 -9.64 -15.06
N ILE A 75 2.08 -10.04 -14.00
CA ILE A 75 1.39 -11.33 -13.93
C ILE A 75 0.19 -11.35 -14.87
N GLY A 76 -0.62 -10.27 -14.89
CA GLY A 76 -1.82 -10.22 -15.74
C GLY A 76 -1.54 -10.15 -17.24
N ASN A 77 -0.35 -9.72 -17.66
CA ASN A 77 0.04 -9.65 -19.07
C ASN A 77 0.91 -10.84 -19.53
N SER A 78 1.44 -11.62 -18.59
CA SER A 78 2.32 -12.74 -18.89
C SER A 78 1.56 -14.04 -18.99
N ASN A 79 1.94 -14.88 -19.97
CA ASN A 79 1.47 -16.26 -20.07
C ASN A 79 2.21 -17.20 -19.10
N LEU A 80 2.44 -16.75 -17.85
CA LEU A 80 3.13 -17.57 -16.87
C LEU A 80 2.26 -18.75 -16.46
N PRO A 81 2.84 -19.96 -16.38
CA PRO A 81 2.12 -21.13 -15.90
C PRO A 81 1.80 -20.97 -14.42
N GLY A 82 0.53 -21.04 -14.05
CA GLY A 82 0.10 -21.03 -12.65
C GLY A 82 -1.27 -20.42 -12.44
N PRO A 83 -1.78 -20.46 -11.20
CA PRO A 83 -3.07 -19.90 -10.85
C PRO A 83 -2.97 -18.37 -10.72
N GLU A 84 -3.16 -17.67 -11.84
CA GLU A 84 -3.09 -16.21 -11.93
C GLU A 84 -3.98 -15.52 -10.86
N ASP A 85 -5.20 -16.03 -10.67
CA ASP A 85 -6.14 -15.52 -9.65
C ASP A 85 -5.55 -15.53 -8.24
N ILE A 86 -4.78 -16.54 -7.90
CA ILE A 86 -4.17 -16.65 -6.55
C ILE A 86 -3.06 -15.61 -6.41
N TYR A 87 -2.22 -15.44 -7.42
CA TYR A 87 -1.16 -14.43 -7.39
C TYR A 87 -1.72 -13.01 -7.27
N GLN A 88 -2.78 -12.70 -8.02
CA GLN A 88 -3.46 -11.40 -7.94
C GLN A 88 -4.07 -11.16 -6.55
N LYS A 89 -4.68 -12.17 -5.94
CA LYS A 89 -5.22 -12.08 -4.58
C LYS A 89 -4.14 -11.84 -3.54
N ILE A 90 -2.99 -12.53 -3.67
CA ILE A 90 -1.85 -12.36 -2.76
C ILE A 90 -1.30 -10.93 -2.87
N ILE A 91 -1.07 -10.42 -4.09
CA ILE A 91 -0.59 -9.05 -4.31
C ILE A 91 -1.58 -8.03 -3.72
N SER A 92 -2.88 -8.22 -3.95
CA SER A 92 -3.93 -7.38 -3.41
C SER A 92 -3.92 -7.38 -1.87
N ALA A 93 -3.72 -8.55 -1.24
CA ALA A 93 -3.61 -8.65 0.22
C ALA A 93 -2.41 -7.86 0.75
N PHE A 94 -1.23 -7.99 0.14
CA PHE A 94 -0.04 -7.20 0.51
C PHE A 94 -0.26 -5.70 0.35
N LEU A 95 -0.96 -5.29 -0.71
CA LEU A 95 -1.29 -3.89 -0.95
C LEU A 95 -2.24 -3.36 0.14
N ILE A 96 -3.31 -4.10 0.47
CA ILE A 96 -4.27 -3.73 1.52
C ILE A 96 -3.57 -3.65 2.89
N ILE A 97 -2.72 -4.62 3.23
CA ILE A 97 -1.93 -4.60 4.47
C ILE A 97 -1.06 -3.35 4.52
N SER A 98 -0.33 -3.06 3.45
CA SER A 98 0.55 -1.88 3.37
C SER A 98 -0.22 -0.58 3.50
N ILE A 99 -1.39 -0.47 2.87
CA ILE A 99 -2.29 0.69 3.00
C ILE A 99 -2.78 0.82 4.45
N SER A 100 -3.19 -0.29 5.10
CA SER A 100 -3.66 -0.29 6.49
C SER A 100 -2.56 0.19 7.45
N PHE A 101 -1.31 -0.28 7.27
CA PHE A 101 -0.18 0.19 8.06
C PHE A 101 0.10 1.69 7.83
N THR A 102 0.03 2.14 6.59
CA THR A 102 0.25 3.55 6.26
C THR A 102 -0.85 4.43 6.83
N ALA A 103 -2.11 4.03 6.70
CA ALA A 103 -3.26 4.71 7.27
C ALA A 103 -3.15 4.78 8.81
N SER A 104 -2.77 3.67 9.46
CA SER A 104 -2.54 3.64 10.90
C SER A 104 -1.45 4.65 11.31
N LYS A 105 -0.29 4.66 10.65
CA LYS A 105 0.78 5.64 10.93
C LYS A 105 0.31 7.07 10.80
N VAL A 106 -0.43 7.38 9.73
CA VAL A 106 -0.96 8.73 9.48
C VAL A 106 -1.95 9.13 10.57
N VAL A 107 -2.97 8.31 10.81
CA VAL A 107 -4.04 8.65 11.76
C VAL A 107 -3.49 8.75 13.18
N LEU A 108 -2.65 7.79 13.61
CA LEU A 108 -2.04 7.83 14.93
C LEU A 108 -1.09 9.02 15.09
N GLY A 109 -0.32 9.37 14.07
CA GLY A 109 0.54 10.54 14.08
C GLY A 109 -0.22 11.84 14.15
N LEU A 110 -1.36 11.96 13.45
CA LEU A 110 -2.25 13.12 13.55
C LEU A 110 -2.90 13.22 14.94
N LEU A 111 -3.32 12.09 15.52
CA LEU A 111 -3.83 12.04 16.90
C LEU A 111 -2.78 12.49 17.92
N ASP A 112 -1.49 12.14 17.70
CA ASP A 112 -0.40 12.59 18.57
C ASP A 112 -0.24 14.11 18.55
N ILE A 113 -0.24 14.71 17.36
CA ILE A 113 -0.14 16.18 17.20
C ILE A 113 -1.34 16.86 17.88
N TRP A 114 -2.54 16.33 17.64
CA TRP A 114 -3.75 16.91 18.22
C TRP A 114 -3.77 16.81 19.76
N SER A 115 -3.31 15.68 20.32
CA SER A 115 -3.23 15.50 21.77
C SER A 115 -2.21 16.41 22.45
N GLN A 116 -1.11 16.75 21.78
CA GLN A 116 -0.11 17.68 22.29
C GLN A 116 -0.65 19.12 22.37
N THR A 117 -1.56 19.46 21.47
CA THR A 117 -2.17 20.81 21.42
C THR A 117 -3.30 20.95 22.45
N ASN A 118 -4.02 19.87 22.75
CA ASN A 118 -5.16 19.85 23.67
C ASN A 118 -4.85 19.01 24.92
N LYS A 119 -4.31 19.64 25.96
CA LYS A 119 -3.90 18.97 27.22
C LYS A 119 -5.04 18.34 28.05
N SER A 120 -6.30 18.48 27.62
CA SER A 120 -7.49 18.02 28.35
C SER A 120 -8.02 16.66 27.94
N LEU A 121 -7.34 15.90 27.06
CA LEU A 121 -7.79 14.58 26.65
C LEU A 121 -7.29 13.48 27.60
N PRO A 122 -8.21 12.80 28.33
CA PRO A 122 -7.83 11.67 29.13
C PRO A 122 -7.45 10.48 28.22
N SER A 123 -6.34 9.82 28.55
CA SER A 123 -5.88 8.54 27.98
C SER A 123 -5.87 8.44 26.44
N THR A 124 -5.02 9.24 25.78
CA THR A 124 -4.70 9.10 24.33
C THR A 124 -4.36 7.65 23.92
N GLY A 125 -3.88 6.83 24.84
CA GLY A 125 -3.55 5.42 24.60
C GLY A 125 -4.76 4.56 24.19
N ILE A 126 -5.92 4.75 24.84
CA ILE A 126 -7.14 4.00 24.52
C ILE A 126 -7.65 4.38 23.13
N PHE A 127 -7.70 5.69 22.83
CA PHE A 127 -8.13 6.17 21.52
C PHE A 127 -7.22 5.66 20.39
N LYS A 128 -5.90 5.67 20.59
CA LYS A 128 -4.94 5.10 19.63
C LYS A 128 -5.16 3.60 19.43
N GLY A 129 -5.34 2.86 20.52
CA GLY A 129 -5.61 1.43 20.46
C GLY A 129 -6.88 1.12 19.68
N LEU A 130 -7.98 1.82 19.98
CA LEU A 130 -9.26 1.65 19.30
C LEU A 130 -9.17 2.00 17.80
N THR A 131 -8.54 3.12 17.48
CA THR A 131 -8.31 3.55 16.09
C THR A 131 -7.50 2.52 15.32
N ASN A 132 -6.43 2.01 15.94
CA ASN A 132 -5.58 1.00 15.31
C ASN A 132 -6.36 -0.29 15.03
N VAL A 133 -7.12 -0.78 16.02
CA VAL A 133 -7.99 -1.95 15.85
C VAL A 133 -9.01 -1.72 14.73
N ALA A 134 -9.65 -0.55 14.68
CA ALA A 134 -10.62 -0.23 13.64
C ALA A 134 -10.00 -0.25 12.23
N ILE A 135 -8.83 0.38 12.05
CA ILE A 135 -8.14 0.42 10.75
C ILE A 135 -7.77 -0.99 10.28
N PHE A 136 -7.17 -1.81 11.17
CA PHE A 136 -6.80 -3.17 10.80
C PHE A 136 -8.00 -4.08 10.59
N SER A 137 -9.10 -3.90 11.35
CA SER A 137 -10.35 -4.64 11.12
C SER A 137 -10.92 -4.36 9.72
N ILE A 138 -10.93 -3.09 9.30
CA ILE A 138 -11.34 -2.70 7.95
C ILE A 138 -10.40 -3.32 6.91
N GLY A 139 -9.09 -3.28 7.13
CA GLY A 139 -8.11 -3.92 6.26
C GLY A 139 -8.36 -5.42 6.09
N ILE A 140 -8.62 -6.13 7.18
CA ILE A 140 -8.94 -7.56 7.16
C ILE A 140 -10.22 -7.83 6.37
N LEU A 141 -11.26 -7.01 6.52
CA LEU A 141 -12.50 -7.14 5.74
C LEU A 141 -12.22 -7.00 4.24
N PHE A 142 -11.42 -6.03 3.82
CA PHE A 142 -11.04 -5.88 2.42
C PHE A 142 -10.23 -7.07 1.89
N ILE A 143 -9.33 -7.64 2.71
CA ILE A 143 -8.60 -8.86 2.35
C ILE A 143 -9.57 -10.02 2.15
N LEU A 144 -10.49 -10.27 3.08
CA LEU A 144 -11.50 -11.31 2.95
C LEU A 144 -12.31 -11.15 1.67
N GLN A 145 -12.73 -9.92 1.37
CA GLN A 145 -13.45 -9.59 0.14
C GLN A 145 -12.61 -9.89 -1.12
N SER A 146 -11.32 -9.57 -1.12
CA SER A 146 -10.43 -9.87 -2.27
C SER A 146 -10.27 -11.37 -2.50
N PHE A 147 -10.41 -12.19 -1.47
CA PHE A 147 -10.44 -13.65 -1.58
C PHE A 147 -11.82 -14.22 -1.95
N GLY A 148 -12.82 -13.36 -2.20
CA GLY A 148 -14.17 -13.76 -2.59
C GLY A 148 -15.09 -14.12 -1.42
N ILE A 149 -14.66 -13.84 -0.18
CA ILE A 149 -15.49 -14.05 1.01
C ILE A 149 -16.44 -12.87 1.15
N SER A 150 -17.74 -13.14 1.17
CA SER A 150 -18.75 -12.09 1.36
C SER A 150 -18.65 -11.47 2.74
N ILE A 151 -18.38 -10.17 2.80
CA ILE A 151 -18.31 -9.41 4.05
C ILE A 151 -19.66 -8.81 4.46
N THR A 152 -20.69 -8.90 3.60
CA THR A 152 -22.02 -8.34 3.87
C THR A 152 -22.63 -8.85 5.17
N PRO A 153 -22.59 -10.16 5.52
CA PRO A 153 -23.12 -10.63 6.79
C PRO A 153 -22.38 -10.06 7.99
N LEU A 154 -21.06 -9.83 7.86
CA LEU A 154 -20.25 -9.28 8.94
C LEU A 154 -20.58 -7.80 9.19
N ILE A 155 -20.73 -7.02 8.13
CA ILE A 155 -21.10 -5.59 8.21
C ILE A 155 -22.53 -5.47 8.76
N THR A 156 -23.44 -6.33 8.32
CA THR A 156 -24.83 -6.33 8.82
C THR A 156 -24.88 -6.65 10.31
N ALA A 157 -24.12 -7.64 10.77
CA ALA A 157 -24.04 -7.99 12.18
C ALA A 157 -23.48 -6.85 13.04
N LEU A 158 -22.47 -6.12 12.54
CA LEU A 158 -21.91 -4.94 13.22
C LEU A 158 -22.81 -3.71 13.16
N GLY A 159 -23.65 -3.59 12.13
CA GLY A 159 -24.53 -2.43 11.92
C GLY A 159 -25.91 -2.55 12.60
N VAL A 160 -26.33 -3.75 13.01
CA VAL A 160 -27.60 -4.03 13.71
C VAL A 160 -27.40 -4.11 15.23
N GLY A 161 -26.16 -4.19 15.70
CA GLY A 161 -25.81 -4.13 17.12
C GLY A 161 -25.50 -2.72 17.55
#